data_4fabe24f9fa46aa4a2e6a857140c8fe0
#
_entry.id   4fabe24f9fa46aa4a2e6a857140c8fe0
#
_cell.length_a   1.000
_cell.length_b   1.000
_cell.length_c   1.000
_cell.angle_alpha   90.00
_cell.angle_beta   90.00
_cell.angle_gamma   90.00
#
_symmetry.space_group_name_H-M   'P 1'
#
loop_
_entity.id
_entity.type
_entity.pdbx_description
1 polymer ?
#
loop_
_entity_poly.entity_id
_entity_poly.type
_entity_poly.pdbx_seq_one_letter_code
_entity_poly.pdbx_strand_id
1 'polypeptide(L)'
;VGTGKDIAARTRPRYPEDWTRLDTAAVNTVRVLAADAVQKVGNGHPGTAMSLAPLAYTLFQRVMVHDPADVHWLGRDRFILSAGHSSLTLYLQLYLGGFGLELSDIQSLRTWGSKVPGHPEFRHTDGVEITTGPLGQGLASAVGMAMAARYERGLFDPDAAPGESPFDHYIYVIASDGDMEEGITSEASSLAGTQQLGNLIAFYDNNQISIEDDTDIALSEDIPARYAAYNWHVQVVDSGEDVVAIQAAIEAAQQVLDQPSFIAVRTVIGYPAPNLMNTGKAHGAALGDDEVAAVKAILGFDPNRTFEVRDEVIAHTRALVDRGRTAHDRWQADFDAWTQREPDRKALLDRLTAEELPPGWDDDLTSWEPGSKPVATRAAFGQVLNDVAPRLPELWGGSADLAGSNNTTIDDVASFGPPSISTKQFTADRYGRVLHFGVREHAMASILSGIVLHGPTRAFGGTFLCFSDYMRAAVRLAALMDIDTIYIWTHDSVGLGEDGPTHQPIEHLAALRAIPKLSVVRPGDANETAHAWRTIIARAARCPARSGWS
;
A
#
# COMPACT_ATOMS: atom_id res chain seq x y z
N VAL A 1 -3.83 -8.12 -31.12
CA VAL A 1 -3.94 -9.58 -30.93
C VAL A 1 -2.59 -10.18 -31.27
N GLY A 2 -1.78 -10.51 -30.25
CA GLY A 2 -0.46 -11.13 -30.43
C GLY A 2 -0.62 -12.45 -31.22
N THR A 3 0.18 -12.63 -32.26
CA THR A 3 0.17 -13.87 -33.02
C THR A 3 0.60 -15.04 -32.12
N GLY A 4 0.16 -16.29 -32.37
CA GLY A 4 0.50 -17.46 -31.54
C GLY A 4 2.02 -17.66 -31.29
N LYS A 5 2.90 -17.10 -32.16
CA LYS A 5 4.35 -17.05 -31.96
C LYS A 5 4.77 -16.13 -30.80
N ASP A 6 4.03 -15.05 -30.55
CA ASP A 6 4.30 -14.07 -29.51
C ASP A 6 3.99 -14.65 -28.11
N ILE A 7 2.88 -15.37 -27.97
CA ILE A 7 2.50 -16.08 -26.74
C ILE A 7 3.54 -17.15 -26.38
N ALA A 8 3.99 -17.95 -27.34
CA ALA A 8 4.99 -18.99 -27.10
C ALA A 8 6.35 -18.44 -26.61
N ALA A 9 6.74 -17.26 -27.09
CA ALA A 9 7.95 -16.59 -26.61
C ALA A 9 7.79 -16.06 -25.17
N ARG A 10 6.59 -15.53 -24.83
CA ARG A 10 6.25 -14.94 -23.53
C ARG A 10 5.99 -15.97 -22.43
N THR A 11 5.77 -17.23 -22.79
CA THR A 11 5.50 -18.34 -21.88
C THR A 11 6.64 -19.34 -21.77
N ARG A 12 7.81 -19.03 -22.31
CA ARG A 12 8.99 -19.89 -22.21
C ARG A 12 9.71 -19.68 -20.87
N PRO A 13 9.73 -20.69 -19.98
CA PRO A 13 10.36 -20.56 -18.68
C PRO A 13 11.89 -20.40 -18.81
N ARG A 14 12.45 -19.50 -17.99
CA ARG A 14 13.89 -19.39 -17.72
C ARG A 14 14.11 -19.28 -16.24
N TYR A 15 14.96 -20.11 -15.71
CA TYR A 15 15.19 -20.20 -14.26
C TYR A 15 16.66 -19.92 -13.92
N PRO A 16 16.94 -19.33 -12.72
CA PRO A 16 18.29 -19.21 -12.17
C PRO A 16 18.93 -20.60 -11.94
N GLU A 17 20.25 -20.65 -11.85
CA GLU A 17 21.00 -21.91 -11.68
C GLU A 17 20.62 -22.66 -10.38
N ASP A 18 20.27 -21.93 -9.33
CA ASP A 18 19.85 -22.44 -8.02
C ASP A 18 18.34 -22.76 -7.93
N TRP A 19 17.61 -22.59 -9.04
CA TRP A 19 16.19 -22.95 -9.11
C TRP A 19 16.02 -24.46 -9.22
N THR A 20 15.29 -25.02 -8.29
CA THR A 20 15.12 -26.48 -8.18
C THR A 20 13.81 -26.96 -8.82
N ARG A 21 13.66 -28.27 -8.94
CA ARG A 21 12.38 -28.89 -9.33
C ARG A 21 11.25 -28.57 -8.33
N LEU A 22 11.59 -28.32 -7.04
CA LEU A 22 10.59 -28.02 -6.00
C LEU A 22 10.08 -26.57 -6.15
N ASP A 23 10.92 -25.63 -6.58
CA ASP A 23 10.49 -24.26 -6.89
C ASP A 23 9.47 -24.29 -8.05
N THR A 24 9.77 -25.02 -9.14
CA THR A 24 8.84 -25.21 -10.26
C THR A 24 7.54 -25.88 -9.81
N ALA A 25 7.64 -26.91 -8.95
CA ALA A 25 6.46 -27.59 -8.42
C ALA A 25 5.62 -26.67 -7.55
N ALA A 26 6.23 -25.79 -6.75
CA ALA A 26 5.53 -24.80 -5.93
C ALA A 26 4.79 -23.77 -6.80
N VAL A 27 5.44 -23.21 -7.82
CA VAL A 27 4.80 -22.30 -8.78
C VAL A 27 3.61 -22.97 -9.48
N ASN A 28 3.76 -24.22 -9.91
CA ASN A 28 2.67 -24.96 -10.53
C ASN A 28 1.54 -25.30 -9.56
N THR A 29 1.87 -25.54 -8.26
CA THR A 29 0.87 -25.71 -7.19
C THR A 29 0.05 -24.44 -7.02
N VAL A 30 0.66 -23.25 -7.04
CA VAL A 30 -0.07 -21.96 -7.02
C VAL A 30 -1.08 -21.89 -8.16
N ARG A 31 -0.68 -22.21 -9.39
CA ARG A 31 -1.57 -22.18 -10.57
C ARG A 31 -2.77 -23.12 -10.43
N VAL A 32 -2.49 -24.36 -10.02
CA VAL A 32 -3.56 -25.36 -9.84
C VAL A 32 -4.50 -24.99 -8.70
N LEU A 33 -3.98 -24.54 -7.56
CA LEU A 33 -4.82 -24.11 -6.45
C LEU A 33 -5.66 -22.88 -6.76
N ALA A 34 -5.13 -21.93 -7.54
CA ALA A 34 -5.90 -20.77 -8.00
C ALA A 34 -7.09 -21.19 -8.88
N ALA A 35 -6.85 -22.11 -9.83
CA ALA A 35 -7.89 -22.65 -10.69
C ALA A 35 -8.93 -23.45 -9.85
N ASP A 36 -8.49 -24.35 -8.97
CA ASP A 36 -9.36 -25.19 -8.15
C ASP A 36 -10.23 -24.35 -7.19
N ALA A 37 -9.64 -23.32 -6.53
CA ALA A 37 -10.36 -22.51 -5.57
C ALA A 37 -11.51 -21.72 -6.23
N VAL A 38 -11.25 -21.11 -7.40
CA VAL A 38 -12.28 -20.39 -8.15
C VAL A 38 -13.30 -21.34 -8.75
N GLN A 39 -12.86 -22.48 -9.28
CA GLN A 39 -13.77 -23.51 -9.83
C GLN A 39 -14.73 -24.04 -8.75
N LYS A 40 -14.23 -24.29 -7.54
CA LYS A 40 -15.05 -24.79 -6.42
C LYS A 40 -16.15 -23.81 -6.03
N VAL A 41 -15.85 -22.52 -5.93
CA VAL A 41 -16.82 -21.49 -5.50
C VAL A 41 -17.67 -20.98 -6.66
N GLY A 42 -17.25 -21.22 -7.90
CA GLY A 42 -17.96 -20.85 -9.13
C GLY A 42 -17.83 -19.37 -9.53
N ASN A 43 -17.04 -18.57 -8.82
CA ASN A 43 -16.79 -17.16 -9.13
C ASN A 43 -15.43 -16.71 -8.57
N GLY A 44 -14.79 -15.73 -9.22
CA GLY A 44 -13.50 -15.20 -8.80
C GLY A 44 -12.56 -14.92 -9.96
N HIS A 45 -11.30 -14.69 -9.66
CA HIS A 45 -10.28 -14.22 -10.61
C HIS A 45 -9.07 -15.17 -10.59
N PRO A 46 -9.09 -16.29 -11.35
CA PRO A 46 -7.99 -17.25 -11.33
C PRO A 46 -6.81 -16.84 -12.19
N GLY A 47 -7.08 -16.18 -13.33
CA GLY A 47 -6.11 -16.02 -14.40
C GLY A 47 -4.88 -15.21 -14.04
N THR A 48 -5.07 -14.09 -13.35
CA THR A 48 -3.96 -13.24 -12.88
C THR A 48 -3.12 -13.96 -11.83
N ALA A 49 -3.73 -14.70 -10.89
CA ALA A 49 -2.98 -15.48 -9.91
C ALA A 49 -2.17 -16.62 -10.56
N MET A 50 -2.66 -17.17 -11.68
CA MET A 50 -1.93 -18.18 -12.46
C MET A 50 -0.74 -17.57 -13.19
N SER A 51 -0.90 -16.43 -13.84
CA SER A 51 0.17 -15.76 -14.61
C SER A 51 1.22 -15.11 -13.73
N LEU A 52 0.84 -14.58 -12.58
CA LEU A 52 1.76 -13.97 -11.61
C LEU A 52 2.46 -14.98 -10.68
N ALA A 53 2.15 -16.27 -10.79
CA ALA A 53 2.70 -17.28 -9.88
C ALA A 53 4.25 -17.26 -9.80
N PRO A 54 5.03 -17.13 -10.90
CA PRO A 54 6.49 -17.04 -10.81
C PRO A 54 6.98 -15.77 -10.10
N LEU A 55 6.38 -14.61 -10.40
CA LEU A 55 6.75 -13.33 -9.79
C LEU A 55 6.44 -13.34 -8.29
N ALA A 56 5.22 -13.70 -7.90
CA ALA A 56 4.80 -13.73 -6.51
C ALA A 56 5.63 -14.74 -5.69
N TYR A 57 5.89 -15.93 -6.25
CA TYR A 57 6.76 -16.91 -5.63
C TYR A 57 8.19 -16.38 -5.43
N THR A 58 8.75 -15.73 -6.45
CA THR A 58 10.09 -15.13 -6.38
C THR A 58 10.16 -14.07 -5.28
N LEU A 59 9.18 -13.18 -5.21
CA LEU A 59 9.11 -12.16 -4.16
C LEU A 59 9.06 -12.79 -2.77
N PHE A 60 8.12 -13.68 -2.50
CA PHE A 60 7.89 -14.23 -1.16
C PHE A 60 8.95 -15.23 -0.74
N GLN A 61 9.45 -16.05 -1.65
CA GLN A 61 10.38 -17.14 -1.31
C GLN A 61 11.85 -16.77 -1.42
N ARG A 62 12.20 -15.72 -2.21
CA ARG A 62 13.60 -15.47 -2.56
C ARG A 62 14.07 -14.04 -2.34
N VAL A 63 13.18 -13.06 -2.30
CA VAL A 63 13.54 -11.62 -2.29
C VAL A 63 13.20 -10.96 -0.97
N MET A 64 11.92 -11.00 -0.58
CA MET A 64 11.44 -10.24 0.57
C MET A 64 12.03 -10.71 1.88
N VAL A 65 12.40 -9.74 2.72
CA VAL A 65 12.81 -9.95 4.10
C VAL A 65 11.56 -9.89 4.98
N HIS A 66 11.11 -11.04 5.45
CA HIS A 66 9.92 -11.17 6.29
C HIS A 66 10.03 -12.42 7.19
N ASP A 67 9.28 -12.44 8.28
CA ASP A 67 9.16 -13.57 9.19
C ASP A 67 7.71 -14.04 9.26
N PRO A 68 7.38 -15.24 8.72
CA PRO A 68 6.04 -15.78 8.82
C PRO A 68 5.52 -15.98 10.25
N ALA A 69 6.41 -16.10 11.23
CA ALA A 69 6.07 -16.24 12.64
C ALA A 69 5.76 -14.89 13.31
N ASP A 70 6.21 -13.77 12.72
CA ASP A 70 5.91 -12.41 13.18
C ASP A 70 5.58 -11.49 12.01
N VAL A 71 4.32 -11.51 11.60
CA VAL A 71 3.79 -10.67 10.50
C VAL A 71 3.77 -9.18 10.82
N HIS A 72 4.07 -8.81 12.06
CA HIS A 72 4.14 -7.42 12.53
C HIS A 72 5.57 -6.93 12.77
N TRP A 73 6.56 -7.76 12.53
CA TRP A 73 7.97 -7.40 12.70
C TRP A 73 8.31 -6.05 12.03
N LEU A 74 8.89 -5.14 12.81
CA LEU A 74 9.16 -3.77 12.37
C LEU A 74 10.10 -3.70 11.16
N GLY A 75 11.14 -4.55 11.13
CA GLY A 75 12.16 -4.58 10.08
C GLY A 75 11.77 -5.32 8.79
N ARG A 76 10.54 -5.84 8.72
CA ARG A 76 10.10 -6.57 7.52
C ARG A 76 9.87 -5.65 6.32
N ASP A 77 10.08 -6.17 5.12
CA ASP A 77 9.54 -5.58 3.90
C ASP A 77 8.00 -5.59 3.92
N ARG A 78 7.38 -4.68 3.17
CA ARG A 78 5.92 -4.61 3.02
C ARG A 78 5.52 -5.07 1.62
N PHE A 79 4.43 -5.84 1.54
CA PHE A 79 3.85 -6.27 0.27
C PHE A 79 2.41 -5.80 0.13
N ILE A 80 2.12 -5.11 -0.97
CA ILE A 80 0.80 -4.62 -1.31
C ILE A 80 0.33 -5.25 -2.62
N LEU A 81 -0.83 -5.89 -2.61
CA LEU A 81 -1.51 -6.33 -3.81
C LEU A 81 -2.55 -5.28 -4.21
N SER A 82 -2.16 -4.31 -5.07
CA SER A 82 -3.08 -3.27 -5.56
C SER A 82 -4.16 -3.88 -6.46
N ALA A 83 -3.79 -4.85 -7.29
CA ALA A 83 -4.71 -5.70 -8.06
C ALA A 83 -5.50 -6.66 -7.14
N GLY A 84 -6.29 -6.11 -6.21
CA GLY A 84 -6.95 -6.87 -5.13
C GLY A 84 -7.91 -7.95 -5.61
N HIS A 85 -8.44 -7.86 -6.83
CA HIS A 85 -9.25 -8.92 -7.44
C HIS A 85 -8.46 -10.23 -7.57
N SER A 86 -7.14 -10.15 -7.77
CA SER A 86 -6.24 -11.31 -7.81
C SER A 86 -5.81 -11.77 -6.42
N SER A 87 -6.72 -11.77 -5.44
CA SER A 87 -6.42 -12.08 -4.03
C SER A 87 -5.67 -13.39 -3.81
N LEU A 88 -5.91 -14.40 -4.66
CA LEU A 88 -5.20 -15.68 -4.63
C LEU A 88 -3.69 -15.52 -4.92
N THR A 89 -3.25 -14.48 -5.64
CA THR A 89 -1.82 -14.17 -5.80
C THR A 89 -1.15 -14.00 -4.43
N LEU A 90 -1.81 -13.34 -3.48
CA LEU A 90 -1.30 -13.15 -2.12
C LEU A 90 -1.59 -14.36 -1.22
N TYR A 91 -2.84 -14.84 -1.16
CA TYR A 91 -3.22 -15.89 -0.22
C TYR A 91 -2.46 -17.19 -0.43
N LEU A 92 -2.14 -17.55 -1.67
CA LEU A 92 -1.37 -18.77 -1.95
C LEU A 92 0.09 -18.63 -1.51
N GLN A 93 0.68 -17.44 -1.56
CA GLN A 93 2.01 -17.21 -0.99
C GLN A 93 1.99 -17.27 0.54
N LEU A 94 0.97 -16.68 1.18
CA LEU A 94 0.78 -16.78 2.63
C LEU A 94 0.58 -18.23 3.09
N TYR A 95 -0.20 -19.01 2.34
CA TYR A 95 -0.41 -20.44 2.62
C TYR A 95 0.90 -21.23 2.49
N LEU A 96 1.59 -21.10 1.37
CA LEU A 96 2.84 -21.83 1.10
C LEU A 96 3.96 -21.40 2.06
N GLY A 97 4.05 -20.10 2.36
CA GLY A 97 5.08 -19.53 3.23
C GLY A 97 4.89 -19.79 4.72
N GLY A 98 3.73 -20.30 5.15
CA GLY A 98 3.49 -20.62 6.56
C GLY A 98 3.00 -19.45 7.41
N PHE A 99 2.30 -18.48 6.83
CA PHE A 99 1.71 -17.31 7.52
C PHE A 99 0.35 -17.60 8.20
N GLY A 100 0.08 -18.84 8.60
CA GLY A 100 -1.11 -19.18 9.35
C GLY A 100 -2.34 -19.53 8.52
N LEU A 101 -2.25 -19.53 7.18
CA LEU A 101 -3.28 -20.09 6.32
C LEU A 101 -3.06 -21.59 6.10
N GLU A 102 -4.16 -22.34 6.08
CA GLU A 102 -4.18 -23.77 5.78
C GLU A 102 -4.91 -24.05 4.46
N LEU A 103 -4.75 -25.26 3.91
CA LEU A 103 -5.42 -25.64 2.67
C LEU A 103 -6.95 -25.53 2.74
N SER A 104 -7.52 -25.81 3.92
CA SER A 104 -8.96 -25.64 4.19
C SER A 104 -9.42 -24.19 4.06
N ASP A 105 -8.55 -23.22 4.38
CA ASP A 105 -8.86 -21.80 4.20
C ASP A 105 -8.94 -21.48 2.70
N ILE A 106 -7.96 -21.94 1.89
CA ILE A 106 -7.99 -21.78 0.43
C ILE A 106 -9.25 -22.42 -0.18
N GLN A 107 -9.65 -23.59 0.33
CA GLN A 107 -10.86 -24.29 -0.09
C GLN A 107 -12.15 -23.54 0.25
N SER A 108 -12.10 -22.59 1.18
CA SER A 108 -13.23 -21.76 1.60
C SER A 108 -13.26 -20.37 0.99
N LEU A 109 -12.48 -20.13 -0.09
CA LEU A 109 -12.43 -18.85 -0.80
C LEU A 109 -13.84 -18.25 -0.99
N ARG A 110 -13.99 -16.93 -0.67
CA ARG A 110 -15.24 -16.18 -0.86
C ARG A 110 -16.46 -16.70 -0.11
N THR A 111 -16.29 -17.60 0.84
CA THR A 111 -17.40 -18.06 1.67
C THR A 111 -17.50 -17.22 2.95
N TRP A 112 -18.73 -17.09 3.49
CA TRP A 112 -18.95 -16.28 4.70
C TRP A 112 -18.12 -16.81 5.88
N GLY A 113 -17.37 -15.92 6.53
CA GLY A 113 -16.51 -16.25 7.67
C GLY A 113 -15.16 -16.88 7.29
N SER A 114 -14.85 -17.01 5.99
CA SER A 114 -13.55 -17.49 5.53
C SER A 114 -12.45 -16.48 5.83
N LYS A 115 -11.24 -16.96 6.15
CA LYS A 115 -10.03 -16.12 6.26
C LYS A 115 -9.54 -15.57 4.92
N VAL A 116 -10.07 -16.05 3.80
CA VAL A 116 -9.66 -15.67 2.43
C VAL A 116 -10.85 -15.08 1.67
N PRO A 117 -11.26 -13.83 1.97
CA PRO A 117 -12.33 -13.14 1.26
C PRO A 117 -11.96 -12.89 -0.21
N GLY A 118 -12.92 -12.44 -0.99
CA GLY A 118 -12.74 -12.22 -2.45
C GLY A 118 -11.69 -11.20 -2.83
N HIS A 119 -11.41 -10.26 -1.95
CA HIS A 119 -10.35 -9.25 -2.05
C HIS A 119 -9.62 -9.20 -0.70
N PRO A 120 -8.33 -8.84 -0.64
CA PRO A 120 -7.60 -8.75 0.62
C PRO A 120 -8.23 -7.74 1.58
N GLU A 121 -8.37 -8.14 2.85
CA GLU A 121 -8.91 -7.30 3.90
C GLU A 121 -7.92 -7.18 5.06
N PHE A 122 -7.56 -5.95 5.39
CA PHE A 122 -6.66 -5.62 6.49
C PHE A 122 -7.23 -6.11 7.83
N ARG A 123 -6.41 -6.74 8.65
CA ARG A 123 -6.77 -7.36 9.95
C ARG A 123 -7.73 -8.56 9.86
N HIS A 124 -8.09 -9.00 8.67
CA HIS A 124 -8.91 -10.19 8.50
C HIS A 124 -8.06 -11.43 8.19
N THR A 125 -6.99 -11.25 7.43
CA THR A 125 -6.00 -12.27 7.10
C THR A 125 -4.62 -11.81 7.55
N ASP A 126 -3.93 -12.60 8.35
CA ASP A 126 -2.56 -12.30 8.77
C ASP A 126 -1.63 -12.17 7.54
N GLY A 127 -0.74 -11.17 7.56
CA GLY A 127 0.14 -10.86 6.43
C GLY A 127 -0.49 -9.99 5.33
N VAL A 128 -1.74 -9.55 5.48
CA VAL A 128 -2.39 -8.57 4.60
C VAL A 128 -2.17 -7.16 5.13
N GLU A 129 -1.39 -6.35 4.42
CA GLU A 129 -1.00 -4.99 4.85
C GLU A 129 -2.09 -3.94 4.64
N ILE A 130 -3.02 -4.16 3.71
CA ILE A 130 -4.07 -3.19 3.34
C ILE A 130 -5.27 -3.89 2.72
N THR A 131 -6.47 -3.36 2.94
CA THR A 131 -7.67 -3.73 2.18
C THR A 131 -7.58 -3.14 0.77
N THR A 132 -7.65 -4.00 -0.24
CA THR A 132 -7.69 -3.61 -1.65
C THR A 132 -8.92 -4.20 -2.36
N GLY A 133 -9.09 -3.84 -3.63
CA GLY A 133 -10.28 -4.19 -4.42
C GLY A 133 -10.71 -3.01 -5.27
N PRO A 134 -10.90 -1.80 -4.70
CA PRO A 134 -10.92 -0.58 -5.52
C PRO A 134 -9.52 -0.34 -6.10
N LEU A 135 -9.43 -0.40 -7.44
CA LEU A 135 -8.15 -0.29 -8.17
C LEU A 135 -7.47 1.07 -7.93
N GLY A 136 -6.16 1.10 -8.01
CA GLY A 136 -5.33 2.27 -7.74
C GLY A 136 -5.09 2.60 -6.26
N GLN A 137 -5.99 2.19 -5.35
CA GLN A 137 -5.86 2.48 -3.91
C GLN A 137 -4.62 1.84 -3.28
N GLY A 138 -4.32 0.59 -3.67
CA GLY A 138 -3.16 -0.14 -3.16
C GLY A 138 -1.85 0.54 -3.54
N LEU A 139 -1.67 0.90 -4.81
CA LEU A 139 -0.46 1.59 -5.28
C LEU A 139 -0.31 2.98 -4.62
N ALA A 140 -1.39 3.75 -4.54
CA ALA A 140 -1.34 5.06 -3.88
C ALA A 140 -1.02 4.94 -2.38
N SER A 141 -1.54 3.93 -1.69
CA SER A 141 -1.19 3.67 -0.30
C SER A 141 0.25 3.15 -0.15
N ALA A 142 0.77 2.37 -1.11
CA ALA A 142 2.17 1.96 -1.12
C ALA A 142 3.12 3.17 -1.19
N VAL A 143 2.75 4.22 -1.94
CA VAL A 143 3.47 5.51 -1.92
C VAL A 143 3.47 6.09 -0.51
N GLY A 144 2.33 6.08 0.18
CA GLY A 144 2.22 6.53 1.58
C GLY A 144 3.09 5.72 2.54
N MET A 145 3.12 4.39 2.40
CA MET A 145 4.00 3.53 3.20
C MET A 145 5.48 3.84 2.95
N ALA A 146 5.88 4.06 1.69
CA ALA A 146 7.26 4.42 1.36
C ALA A 146 7.66 5.80 1.92
N MET A 147 6.73 6.77 1.94
CA MET A 147 6.93 8.06 2.59
C MET A 147 7.08 7.90 4.10
N ALA A 148 6.23 7.08 4.75
CA ALA A 148 6.28 6.81 6.18
C ALA A 148 7.60 6.13 6.57
N ALA A 149 8.02 5.10 5.86
CA ALA A 149 9.29 4.43 6.09
C ALA A 149 10.47 5.42 6.11
N ARG A 150 10.50 6.34 5.12
CA ARG A 150 11.53 7.38 5.07
C ARG A 150 11.41 8.39 6.21
N TYR A 151 10.20 8.81 6.57
CA TYR A 151 10.00 9.73 7.68
C TYR A 151 10.40 9.11 9.02
N GLU A 152 9.98 7.89 9.28
CA GLU A 152 10.34 7.13 10.49
C GLU A 152 11.84 6.88 10.57
N ARG A 153 12.48 6.60 9.43
CA ARG A 153 13.94 6.53 9.31
C ARG A 153 14.60 7.83 9.81
N GLY A 154 14.05 8.99 9.45
CA GLY A 154 14.49 10.30 9.93
C GLY A 154 14.24 10.52 11.42
N LEU A 155 13.13 10.01 11.96
CA LEU A 155 12.83 10.12 13.39
C LEU A 155 13.77 9.26 14.23
N PHE A 156 14.10 8.05 13.78
CA PHE A 156 14.74 7.05 14.63
C PHE A 156 16.24 6.90 14.34
N ASP A 157 16.70 7.01 13.10
CA ASP A 157 18.11 6.78 12.79
C ASP A 157 18.58 7.56 11.53
N PRO A 158 18.53 8.93 11.55
CA PRO A 158 18.78 9.77 10.38
C PRO A 158 20.21 9.69 9.84
N ASP A 159 21.18 9.39 10.71
CA ASP A 159 22.60 9.52 10.40
C ASP A 159 23.23 8.22 9.88
N ALA A 160 22.55 7.07 9.96
CA ALA A 160 23.07 5.83 9.42
C ALA A 160 23.15 5.85 7.88
N ALA A 161 24.12 5.18 7.29
CA ALA A 161 24.19 5.03 5.85
C ALA A 161 23.01 4.19 5.31
N PRO A 162 22.63 4.34 4.03
CA PRO A 162 21.60 3.51 3.42
C PRO A 162 21.93 2.01 3.53
N GLY A 163 21.00 1.22 4.03
CA GLY A 163 21.14 -0.21 4.26
C GLY A 163 21.83 -0.59 5.58
N GLU A 164 22.21 0.38 6.41
CA GLU A 164 22.85 0.15 7.72
C GLU A 164 21.91 0.43 8.92
N SER A 165 20.67 0.83 8.66
CA SER A 165 19.70 1.11 9.71
C SER A 165 18.72 -0.04 9.88
N PRO A 166 18.32 -0.39 11.12
CA PRO A 166 17.25 -1.34 11.36
C PRO A 166 15.87 -0.87 10.87
N PHE A 167 15.76 0.39 10.41
CA PHE A 167 14.55 0.96 9.85
C PHE A 167 14.55 0.98 8.30
N ASP A 168 15.59 0.48 7.66
CA ASP A 168 15.64 0.37 6.19
C ASP A 168 14.91 -0.90 5.73
N HIS A 169 13.91 -0.74 4.86
CA HIS A 169 13.17 -1.84 4.22
C HIS A 169 12.48 -1.35 2.95
N TYR A 170 12.04 -2.29 2.12
CA TYR A 170 11.37 -2.02 0.85
C TYR A 170 9.85 -2.16 0.97
N ILE A 171 9.16 -1.40 0.12
CA ILE A 171 7.73 -1.50 -0.12
C ILE A 171 7.55 -2.05 -1.54
N TYR A 172 7.02 -3.26 -1.64
CA TYR A 172 6.73 -3.94 -2.90
C TYR A 172 5.24 -3.86 -3.19
N VAL A 173 4.88 -3.52 -4.42
CA VAL A 173 3.47 -3.48 -4.85
C VAL A 173 3.30 -4.14 -6.20
N ILE A 174 2.25 -4.96 -6.36
CA ILE A 174 1.81 -5.49 -7.66
C ILE A 174 0.53 -4.76 -8.05
N ALA A 175 0.54 -4.16 -9.24
CA ALA A 175 -0.55 -3.43 -9.85
C ALA A 175 -0.90 -4.02 -11.23
N SER A 176 -2.15 -3.86 -11.66
CA SER A 176 -2.68 -4.38 -12.92
C SER A 176 -2.92 -3.28 -13.96
N ASP A 177 -3.33 -3.67 -15.18
CA ASP A 177 -3.77 -2.74 -16.23
C ASP A 177 -4.83 -1.76 -15.69
N GLY A 178 -5.85 -2.24 -14.99
CA GLY A 178 -6.87 -1.39 -14.41
C GLY A 178 -6.36 -0.46 -13.31
N ASP A 179 -5.33 -0.83 -12.53
CA ASP A 179 -4.67 0.12 -11.64
C ASP A 179 -4.01 1.26 -12.43
N MET A 180 -3.44 0.96 -13.62
CA MET A 180 -2.80 1.97 -14.46
C MET A 180 -3.79 2.93 -15.12
N GLU A 181 -5.04 2.50 -15.33
CA GLU A 181 -6.12 3.34 -15.86
C GLU A 181 -6.71 4.28 -14.81
N GLU A 182 -6.61 3.95 -13.53
CA GLU A 182 -7.14 4.78 -12.44
C GLU A 182 -6.39 6.11 -12.29
N GLY A 183 -7.12 7.23 -12.23
CA GLY A 183 -6.56 8.57 -12.06
C GLY A 183 -5.71 8.73 -10.80
N ILE A 184 -6.12 8.11 -9.68
CA ILE A 184 -5.39 8.13 -8.40
C ILE A 184 -3.97 7.56 -8.54
N THR A 185 -3.78 6.56 -9.40
CA THR A 185 -2.47 5.97 -9.66
C THR A 185 -1.53 6.98 -10.30
N SER A 186 -2.03 7.77 -11.27
CA SER A 186 -1.25 8.85 -11.89
C SER A 186 -0.89 9.94 -10.89
N GLU A 187 -1.83 10.35 -10.05
CA GLU A 187 -1.59 11.34 -9.00
C GLU A 187 -0.49 10.89 -8.03
N ALA A 188 -0.61 9.67 -7.48
CA ALA A 188 0.31 9.13 -6.50
C ALA A 188 1.70 8.85 -7.09
N SER A 189 1.75 8.27 -8.30
CA SER A 189 3.02 7.91 -8.97
C SER A 189 3.82 9.16 -9.36
N SER A 190 3.16 10.21 -9.83
CA SER A 190 3.81 11.50 -10.11
C SER A 190 4.42 12.10 -8.84
N LEU A 191 3.71 12.03 -7.71
CA LEU A 191 4.25 12.51 -6.42
C LEU A 191 5.41 11.64 -5.94
N ALA A 192 5.34 10.32 -6.07
CA ALA A 192 6.40 9.40 -5.65
C ALA A 192 7.73 9.69 -6.37
N GLY A 193 7.69 9.96 -7.68
CA GLY A 193 8.87 10.36 -8.44
C GLY A 193 9.43 11.72 -7.99
N THR A 194 8.55 12.70 -7.72
CA THR A 194 8.95 14.01 -7.16
C THR A 194 9.63 13.84 -5.80
N GLN A 195 9.14 12.91 -4.97
CA GLN A 195 9.66 12.63 -3.65
C GLN A 195 10.91 11.73 -3.67
N GLN A 196 11.29 11.17 -4.81
CA GLN A 196 12.46 10.29 -4.93
C GLN A 196 12.42 9.09 -3.94
N LEU A 197 11.32 8.32 -3.97
CA LEU A 197 11.09 7.21 -3.03
C LEU A 197 11.80 5.93 -3.47
N GLY A 198 13.13 5.84 -3.29
CA GLY A 198 13.95 4.69 -3.72
C GLY A 198 13.64 3.37 -3.03
N ASN A 199 12.88 3.39 -1.93
CA ASN A 199 12.42 2.21 -1.22
C ASN A 199 11.08 1.65 -1.75
N LEU A 200 10.52 2.22 -2.83
CA LEU A 200 9.27 1.78 -3.47
C LEU A 200 9.58 1.05 -4.77
N ILE A 201 9.16 -0.22 -4.87
CA ILE A 201 9.33 -1.06 -6.06
C ILE A 201 7.95 -1.56 -6.51
N ALA A 202 7.47 -1.05 -7.65
CA ALA A 202 6.19 -1.40 -8.22
C ALA A 202 6.34 -2.36 -9.40
N PHE A 203 5.57 -3.44 -9.40
CA PHE A 203 5.44 -4.38 -10.51
C PHE A 203 4.13 -4.11 -11.21
N TYR A 204 4.19 -3.93 -12.50
CA TYR A 204 3.02 -3.83 -13.34
C TYR A 204 2.78 -5.15 -14.07
N ASP A 205 1.69 -5.84 -13.74
CA ASP A 205 1.21 -7.00 -14.48
C ASP A 205 0.63 -6.53 -15.82
N ASN A 206 1.51 -6.42 -16.80
CA ASN A 206 1.17 -6.02 -18.16
C ASN A 206 0.64 -7.23 -18.94
N ASN A 207 -0.57 -7.67 -18.63
CA ASN A 207 -1.19 -8.79 -19.33
C ASN A 207 -2.08 -8.34 -20.49
N GLN A 208 -2.44 -7.06 -20.56
CA GLN A 208 -3.27 -6.43 -21.60
C GLN A 208 -4.69 -7.01 -21.70
N ILE A 209 -5.22 -7.56 -20.61
CA ILE A 209 -6.58 -8.12 -20.56
C ILE A 209 -7.31 -7.57 -19.33
N SER A 210 -8.50 -7.08 -19.55
CA SER A 210 -9.48 -6.66 -18.54
C SER A 210 -10.72 -7.56 -18.56
N ILE A 211 -11.75 -7.19 -17.78
CA ILE A 211 -13.06 -7.88 -17.83
C ILE A 211 -13.71 -7.74 -19.22
N GLU A 212 -13.49 -6.61 -19.89
CA GLU A 212 -14.03 -6.34 -21.24
C GLU A 212 -13.17 -6.93 -22.37
N ASP A 213 -12.16 -7.76 -22.04
CA ASP A 213 -11.18 -8.41 -22.91
C ASP A 213 -9.92 -7.55 -23.14
N ASP A 214 -9.48 -7.33 -24.38
CA ASP A 214 -8.23 -6.63 -24.72
C ASP A 214 -8.27 -5.15 -24.27
N THR A 215 -7.27 -4.72 -23.52
CA THR A 215 -7.19 -3.35 -22.99
C THR A 215 -7.00 -2.29 -24.08
N ASP A 216 -6.60 -2.65 -25.32
CA ASP A 216 -6.47 -1.71 -26.45
C ASP A 216 -7.79 -0.96 -26.74
N ILE A 217 -8.92 -1.49 -26.28
CA ILE A 217 -10.22 -0.82 -26.41
C ILE A 217 -10.32 0.48 -25.59
N ALA A 218 -9.57 0.57 -24.47
CA ALA A 218 -9.64 1.70 -23.55
C ALA A 218 -8.28 2.33 -23.24
N LEU A 219 -7.17 1.60 -23.41
CA LEU A 219 -5.82 1.98 -23.01
C LEU A 219 -4.85 1.83 -24.18
N SER A 220 -4.41 2.95 -24.77
CA SER A 220 -3.50 2.96 -25.94
C SER A 220 -2.15 3.62 -25.66
N GLU A 221 -1.91 4.04 -24.42
CA GLU A 221 -0.68 4.73 -24.05
C GLU A 221 0.46 3.77 -23.71
N ASP A 222 1.70 4.29 -23.80
CA ASP A 222 2.91 3.61 -23.35
C ASP A 222 3.08 3.84 -21.83
N ILE A 223 2.62 2.88 -21.02
CA ILE A 223 2.69 2.97 -19.54
C ILE A 223 4.15 3.09 -19.05
N PRO A 224 5.13 2.28 -19.50
CA PRO A 224 6.53 2.48 -19.17
C PRO A 224 7.04 3.91 -19.46
N ALA A 225 6.71 4.48 -20.61
CA ALA A 225 7.09 5.85 -20.95
C ALA A 225 6.43 6.89 -20.03
N ARG A 226 5.16 6.68 -19.63
CA ARG A 226 4.48 7.52 -18.65
C ARG A 226 5.20 7.53 -17.29
N TYR A 227 5.62 6.35 -16.80
CA TYR A 227 6.36 6.24 -15.54
C TYR A 227 7.77 6.84 -15.63
N ALA A 228 8.45 6.72 -16.78
CA ALA A 228 9.71 7.43 -17.03
C ALA A 228 9.52 8.95 -16.96
N ALA A 229 8.40 9.48 -17.49
CA ALA A 229 8.06 10.90 -17.38
C ALA A 229 7.74 11.35 -15.94
N TYR A 230 7.32 10.44 -15.06
CA TYR A 230 7.18 10.68 -13.62
C TYR A 230 8.51 10.62 -12.85
N ASN A 231 9.63 10.42 -13.52
CA ASN A 231 10.96 10.29 -12.91
C ASN A 231 11.13 9.00 -12.09
N TRP A 232 10.54 7.90 -12.56
CA TRP A 232 10.79 6.56 -12.02
C TRP A 232 11.92 5.87 -12.77
N HIS A 233 12.64 4.99 -12.09
CA HIS A 233 13.53 4.01 -12.70
C HIS A 233 12.67 2.91 -13.33
N VAL A 234 12.65 2.84 -14.66
CA VAL A 234 11.74 1.96 -15.42
C VAL A 234 12.48 0.79 -16.04
N GLN A 235 11.95 -0.40 -15.86
CA GLN A 235 12.44 -1.63 -16.46
C GLN A 235 11.29 -2.41 -17.09
N VAL A 236 11.59 -3.18 -18.15
CA VAL A 236 10.63 -4.05 -18.82
C VAL A 236 11.16 -5.48 -18.81
N VAL A 237 10.33 -6.41 -18.38
CA VAL A 237 10.56 -7.85 -18.42
C VAL A 237 9.60 -8.45 -19.43
N ASP A 238 10.14 -9.00 -20.51
CA ASP A 238 9.36 -9.45 -21.67
C ASP A 238 8.53 -10.71 -21.43
N SER A 239 8.77 -11.42 -20.32
CA SER A 239 8.04 -12.65 -19.97
C SER A 239 7.94 -12.84 -18.47
N GLY A 240 6.71 -13.01 -17.95
CA GLY A 240 6.46 -13.40 -16.57
C GLY A 240 6.97 -14.79 -16.20
N GLU A 241 7.37 -15.60 -17.17
CA GLU A 241 8.01 -16.92 -16.98
C GLU A 241 9.56 -16.84 -16.93
N ASP A 242 10.15 -15.68 -17.23
CA ASP A 242 11.59 -15.48 -17.15
C ASP A 242 11.99 -15.01 -15.74
N VAL A 243 12.13 -15.97 -14.83
CA VAL A 243 12.52 -15.70 -13.42
C VAL A 243 13.91 -15.09 -13.33
N VAL A 244 14.82 -15.40 -14.28
CA VAL A 244 16.15 -14.78 -14.32
C VAL A 244 16.04 -13.27 -14.55
N ALA A 245 15.22 -12.86 -15.53
CA ALA A 245 15.00 -11.45 -15.82
C ALA A 245 14.24 -10.74 -14.68
N ILE A 246 13.27 -11.42 -14.06
CA ILE A 246 12.54 -10.88 -12.90
C ILE A 246 13.50 -10.59 -11.74
N GLN A 247 14.36 -11.54 -11.36
CA GLN A 247 15.32 -11.35 -10.27
C GLN A 247 16.32 -10.24 -10.60
N ALA A 248 16.88 -10.22 -11.80
CA ALA A 248 17.81 -9.18 -12.22
C ALA A 248 17.17 -7.77 -12.17
N ALA A 249 15.89 -7.66 -12.56
CA ALA A 249 15.16 -6.39 -12.48
C ALA A 249 14.93 -5.94 -11.04
N ILE A 250 14.64 -6.88 -10.13
CA ILE A 250 14.46 -6.55 -8.70
C ILE A 250 15.80 -6.11 -8.10
N GLU A 251 16.87 -6.85 -8.34
CA GLU A 251 18.21 -6.51 -7.86
C GLU A 251 18.67 -5.13 -8.36
N ALA A 252 18.42 -4.81 -9.64
CA ALA A 252 18.69 -3.48 -10.18
C ALA A 252 17.84 -2.40 -9.52
N ALA A 253 16.55 -2.65 -9.24
CA ALA A 253 15.66 -1.73 -8.56
C ALA A 253 16.13 -1.43 -7.13
N GLN A 254 16.60 -2.42 -6.39
CA GLN A 254 17.13 -2.28 -5.03
C GLN A 254 18.41 -1.44 -4.95
N GLN A 255 19.14 -1.26 -6.06
CA GLN A 255 20.33 -0.39 -6.12
C GLN A 255 19.97 1.08 -6.39
N VAL A 256 18.72 1.41 -6.73
CA VAL A 256 18.29 2.78 -7.03
C VAL A 256 17.69 3.40 -5.78
N LEU A 257 18.43 4.33 -5.17
CA LEU A 257 18.06 4.91 -3.87
C LEU A 257 17.35 6.27 -3.96
N ASP A 258 17.34 6.88 -5.15
CA ASP A 258 16.85 8.25 -5.38
C ASP A 258 15.70 8.32 -6.41
N GLN A 259 15.14 7.19 -6.79
CA GLN A 259 13.96 7.07 -7.65
C GLN A 259 13.14 5.85 -7.23
N PRO A 260 11.80 5.92 -7.22
CA PRO A 260 11.00 4.70 -7.14
C PRO A 260 11.20 3.87 -8.41
N SER A 261 11.10 2.54 -8.30
CA SER A 261 11.30 1.62 -9.42
C SER A 261 9.99 1.05 -9.93
N PHE A 262 9.83 1.03 -11.25
CA PHE A 262 8.69 0.47 -11.96
C PHE A 262 9.15 -0.65 -12.89
N ILE A 263 8.69 -1.87 -12.64
CA ILE A 263 9.04 -3.06 -13.41
C ILE A 263 7.79 -3.55 -14.15
N ALA A 264 7.69 -3.26 -15.43
CA ALA A 264 6.62 -3.77 -16.27
C ALA A 264 6.92 -5.22 -16.65
N VAL A 265 6.09 -6.16 -16.21
CA VAL A 265 6.26 -7.60 -16.46
C VAL A 265 5.19 -8.05 -17.44
N ARG A 266 5.58 -8.46 -18.64
CA ARG A 266 4.66 -8.99 -19.63
C ARG A 266 4.24 -10.40 -19.27
N THR A 267 2.98 -10.58 -18.89
CA THR A 267 2.42 -11.89 -18.56
C THR A 267 1.37 -12.32 -19.58
N VAL A 268 0.92 -13.57 -19.47
CA VAL A 268 -0.21 -14.12 -20.24
C VAL A 268 -1.25 -14.61 -19.24
N ILE A 269 -2.33 -13.83 -19.08
CA ILE A 269 -3.37 -14.14 -18.10
C ILE A 269 -3.92 -15.56 -18.32
N GLY A 270 -4.10 -16.31 -17.23
CA GLY A 270 -4.62 -17.69 -17.28
C GLY A 270 -3.65 -18.74 -17.80
N TYR A 271 -2.37 -18.41 -18.05
CA TYR A 271 -1.38 -19.40 -18.47
C TYR A 271 -1.24 -20.53 -17.42
N PRO A 272 -1.30 -21.83 -17.81
CA PRO A 272 -1.28 -22.40 -19.16
C PRO A 272 -2.66 -22.95 -19.62
N ALA A 273 -3.77 -22.28 -19.34
CA ALA A 273 -5.10 -22.71 -19.78
C ALA A 273 -5.21 -22.76 -21.31
N PRO A 274 -5.32 -23.94 -21.95
CA PRO A 274 -5.09 -24.07 -23.39
C PRO A 274 -6.10 -23.31 -24.26
N ASN A 275 -7.34 -23.13 -23.79
CA ASN A 275 -8.42 -22.50 -24.58
C ASN A 275 -8.78 -21.11 -24.05
N LEU A 276 -8.44 -20.78 -22.79
CA LEU A 276 -8.88 -19.54 -22.14
C LEU A 276 -7.76 -18.56 -21.81
N MET A 277 -6.47 -18.96 -21.86
CA MET A 277 -5.38 -18.01 -21.64
C MET A 277 -5.46 -16.84 -22.61
N ASN A 278 -5.06 -15.65 -22.14
CA ASN A 278 -5.08 -14.39 -22.90
C ASN A 278 -6.49 -13.99 -23.36
N THR A 279 -7.50 -14.21 -22.53
CA THR A 279 -8.90 -13.78 -22.76
C THR A 279 -9.51 -13.18 -21.51
N GLY A 280 -10.51 -12.29 -21.65
CA GLY A 280 -11.30 -11.74 -20.57
C GLY A 280 -12.02 -12.82 -19.73
N LYS A 281 -12.31 -13.99 -20.29
CA LYS A 281 -12.89 -15.12 -19.54
C LYS A 281 -11.95 -15.67 -18.47
N ALA A 282 -10.64 -15.68 -18.72
CA ALA A 282 -9.65 -16.07 -17.70
C ALA A 282 -9.51 -15.03 -16.60
N HIS A 283 -9.91 -13.77 -16.85
CA HIS A 283 -9.80 -12.69 -15.88
C HIS A 283 -10.74 -12.88 -14.69
N GLY A 284 -12.04 -13.03 -14.93
CA GLY A 284 -13.06 -12.86 -13.87
C GLY A 284 -14.09 -13.98 -13.74
N ALA A 285 -13.81 -15.19 -14.23
CA ALA A 285 -14.74 -16.31 -14.15
C ALA A 285 -14.03 -17.63 -13.82
N ALA A 286 -14.80 -18.61 -13.35
CA ALA A 286 -14.35 -20.00 -13.27
C ALA A 286 -14.01 -20.52 -14.68
N LEU A 287 -12.92 -21.27 -14.80
CA LEU A 287 -12.43 -21.75 -16.11
C LEU A 287 -13.30 -22.87 -16.70
N GLY A 288 -14.02 -23.59 -15.87
CA GLY A 288 -14.76 -24.80 -16.23
C GLY A 288 -13.96 -26.08 -15.99
N ASP A 289 -14.66 -27.18 -15.68
CA ASP A 289 -14.03 -28.43 -15.24
C ASP A 289 -13.05 -29.00 -16.27
N ASP A 290 -13.41 -28.95 -17.57
CA ASP A 290 -12.57 -29.47 -18.65
C ASP A 290 -11.27 -28.65 -18.79
N GLU A 291 -11.36 -27.33 -18.66
CA GLU A 291 -10.19 -26.45 -18.76
C GLU A 291 -9.27 -26.60 -17.55
N VAL A 292 -9.84 -26.71 -16.35
CA VAL A 292 -9.06 -26.98 -15.11
C VAL A 292 -8.36 -28.34 -15.19
N ALA A 293 -9.04 -29.38 -15.71
CA ALA A 293 -8.44 -30.69 -15.93
C ALA A 293 -7.29 -30.63 -16.96
N ALA A 294 -7.46 -29.85 -18.01
CA ALA A 294 -6.41 -29.66 -19.02
C ALA A 294 -5.18 -28.91 -18.45
N VAL A 295 -5.40 -27.86 -17.66
CA VAL A 295 -4.33 -27.15 -16.93
C VAL A 295 -3.54 -28.11 -16.04
N LYS A 296 -4.23 -28.95 -15.26
CA LYS A 296 -3.61 -29.95 -14.39
C LYS A 296 -2.76 -30.94 -15.18
N ALA A 297 -3.30 -31.46 -16.25
CA ALA A 297 -2.56 -32.40 -17.13
C ALA A 297 -1.29 -31.77 -17.71
N ILE A 298 -1.35 -30.50 -18.18
CA ILE A 298 -0.20 -29.76 -18.70
C ILE A 298 0.87 -29.57 -17.61
N LEU A 299 0.44 -29.31 -16.37
CA LEU A 299 1.36 -29.03 -15.25
C LEU A 299 1.83 -30.31 -14.50
N GLY A 300 1.37 -31.50 -14.93
CA GLY A 300 1.76 -32.79 -14.36
C GLY A 300 1.05 -33.14 -13.04
N PHE A 301 -0.17 -32.63 -12.85
CA PHE A 301 -1.09 -33.01 -11.76
C PHE A 301 -2.16 -33.99 -12.26
N ASP A 302 -2.80 -34.71 -11.34
CA ASP A 302 -3.92 -35.59 -11.66
C ASP A 302 -5.17 -34.74 -12.06
N PRO A 303 -5.67 -34.83 -13.28
CA PRO A 303 -6.84 -34.07 -13.73
C PRO A 303 -8.11 -34.28 -12.89
N ASN A 304 -8.22 -35.45 -12.22
CA ASN A 304 -9.40 -35.83 -11.46
C ASN A 304 -9.30 -35.48 -9.96
N ARG A 305 -8.16 -35.00 -9.47
CA ARG A 305 -7.96 -34.59 -8.09
C ARG A 305 -8.03 -33.09 -7.94
N THR A 306 -8.76 -32.60 -6.94
CA THR A 306 -8.82 -31.18 -6.59
C THR A 306 -7.97 -30.90 -5.36
N PHE A 307 -7.41 -29.70 -5.29
CA PHE A 307 -6.58 -29.23 -4.18
C PHE A 307 -5.42 -30.18 -3.85
N GLU A 308 -4.78 -30.71 -4.89
CA GLU A 308 -3.61 -31.57 -4.72
C GLU A 308 -2.37 -30.73 -4.37
N VAL A 309 -1.81 -30.97 -3.18
CA VAL A 309 -0.57 -30.37 -2.72
C VAL A 309 0.34 -31.48 -2.22
N ARG A 310 1.58 -31.51 -2.71
CA ARG A 310 2.57 -32.52 -2.31
C ARG A 310 3.27 -32.07 -1.03
N ASP A 311 3.44 -32.98 -0.09
CA ASP A 311 4.11 -32.70 1.20
C ASP A 311 5.54 -32.14 1.00
N GLU A 312 6.27 -32.63 -0.02
CA GLU A 312 7.61 -32.12 -0.35
C GLU A 312 7.60 -30.65 -0.78
N VAL A 313 6.53 -30.16 -1.43
CA VAL A 313 6.38 -28.76 -1.81
C VAL A 313 6.13 -27.90 -0.57
N ILE A 314 5.25 -28.34 0.32
CA ILE A 314 4.99 -27.62 1.57
C ILE A 314 6.26 -27.56 2.44
N ALA A 315 6.98 -28.67 2.59
CA ALA A 315 8.23 -28.69 3.35
C ALA A 315 9.27 -27.71 2.76
N HIS A 316 9.38 -27.66 1.42
CA HIS A 316 10.29 -26.77 0.72
C HIS A 316 9.91 -25.28 0.92
N THR A 317 8.66 -24.93 0.71
CA THR A 317 8.21 -23.53 0.81
C THR A 317 8.17 -23.03 2.24
N ARG A 318 7.76 -23.88 3.22
CA ARG A 318 7.72 -23.52 4.65
C ARG A 318 9.12 -23.46 5.29
N ALA A 319 10.19 -23.86 4.61
CA ALA A 319 11.56 -23.50 5.01
C ALA A 319 11.78 -21.97 5.08
N LEU A 320 10.87 -21.19 4.51
CA LEU A 320 10.79 -19.74 4.69
C LEU A 320 10.70 -19.32 6.16
N VAL A 321 10.03 -20.09 7.01
CA VAL A 321 9.91 -19.81 8.46
C VAL A 321 11.29 -19.76 9.13
N ASP A 322 12.18 -20.70 8.82
CA ASP A 322 13.53 -20.70 9.39
C ASP A 322 14.41 -19.60 8.79
N ARG A 323 14.25 -19.32 7.49
CA ARG A 323 14.97 -18.20 6.84
C ARG A 323 14.51 -16.85 7.40
N GLY A 324 13.19 -16.67 7.58
CA GLY A 324 12.61 -15.46 8.16
C GLY A 324 13.08 -15.22 9.58
N ARG A 325 13.05 -16.26 10.42
CA ARG A 325 13.61 -16.18 11.79
C ARG A 325 15.09 -15.79 11.79
N THR A 326 15.89 -16.38 10.89
CA THR A 326 17.31 -16.03 10.79
C THR A 326 17.52 -14.57 10.39
N ALA A 327 16.68 -14.03 9.49
CA ALA A 327 16.72 -12.62 9.11
C ALA A 327 16.30 -11.71 10.27
N HIS A 328 15.25 -12.10 10.99
CA HIS A 328 14.75 -11.41 12.17
C HIS A 328 15.81 -11.36 13.29
N ASP A 329 16.47 -12.48 13.59
CA ASP A 329 17.54 -12.56 14.60
C ASP A 329 18.73 -11.63 14.26
N ARG A 330 19.09 -11.51 12.99
CA ARG A 330 20.13 -10.56 12.55
C ARG A 330 19.70 -9.12 12.74
N TRP A 331 18.50 -8.79 12.29
CA TRP A 331 17.92 -7.47 12.47
C TRP A 331 17.81 -7.11 13.96
N GLN A 332 17.44 -8.06 14.83
CA GLN A 332 17.36 -7.83 16.27
C GLN A 332 18.72 -7.43 16.86
N ALA A 333 19.80 -8.01 16.40
CA ALA A 333 21.13 -7.63 16.83
C ALA A 333 21.49 -6.18 16.42
N ASP A 334 21.12 -5.76 15.21
CA ASP A 334 21.33 -4.40 14.72
C ASP A 334 20.40 -3.41 15.46
N PHE A 335 19.17 -3.81 15.73
CA PHE A 335 18.22 -3.03 16.54
C PHE A 335 18.69 -2.85 17.98
N ASP A 336 19.23 -3.89 18.61
CA ASP A 336 19.79 -3.82 19.95
C ASP A 336 21.01 -2.88 20.01
N ALA A 337 21.87 -2.92 18.99
CA ALA A 337 22.99 -1.99 18.87
C ALA A 337 22.53 -0.54 18.67
N TRP A 338 21.50 -0.31 17.84
CA TRP A 338 20.85 1.00 17.68
C TRP A 338 20.24 1.47 19.01
N THR A 339 19.53 0.62 19.73
CA THR A 339 18.92 0.93 21.03
C THR A 339 19.95 1.46 22.05
N GLN A 340 21.15 0.89 22.05
CA GLN A 340 22.24 1.33 22.93
C GLN A 340 22.84 2.67 22.48
N ARG A 341 22.89 2.93 21.17
CA ARG A 341 23.42 4.16 20.59
C ARG A 341 22.45 5.32 20.71
N GLU A 342 21.15 5.08 20.58
CA GLU A 342 20.09 6.08 20.46
C GLU A 342 18.98 5.92 21.53
N PRO A 343 19.29 5.97 22.83
CA PRO A 343 18.32 5.68 23.89
C PRO A 343 17.11 6.63 23.89
N ASP A 344 17.30 7.90 23.55
CA ASP A 344 16.19 8.87 23.50
C ASP A 344 15.24 8.59 22.33
N ARG A 345 15.78 8.19 21.17
CA ARG A 345 14.99 7.79 20.00
C ARG A 345 14.28 6.46 20.24
N LYS A 346 14.91 5.55 20.98
CA LYS A 346 14.27 4.30 21.44
C LYS A 346 13.08 4.61 22.36
N ALA A 347 13.23 5.53 23.30
CA ALA A 347 12.13 5.97 24.18
C ALA A 347 10.97 6.59 23.36
N LEU A 348 11.30 7.36 22.32
CA LEU A 348 10.29 7.86 21.38
C LEU A 348 9.58 6.70 20.66
N LEU A 349 10.32 5.75 20.09
CA LEU A 349 9.74 4.59 19.41
C LEU A 349 8.81 3.80 20.35
N ASP A 350 9.26 3.54 21.59
CA ASP A 350 8.44 2.82 22.59
C ASP A 350 7.14 3.55 22.89
N ARG A 351 7.20 4.86 23.10
CA ARG A 351 6.00 5.69 23.31
C ARG A 351 5.03 5.61 22.13
N LEU A 352 5.58 5.72 20.91
CA LEU A 352 4.76 5.67 19.69
C LEU A 352 4.15 4.27 19.46
N THR A 353 4.91 3.23 19.72
CA THR A 353 4.44 1.84 19.63
C THR A 353 3.37 1.54 20.68
N ALA A 354 3.49 2.10 21.88
CA ALA A 354 2.47 2.03 22.93
C ALA A 354 1.27 2.94 22.65
N GLU A 355 1.28 3.71 21.56
CA GLU A 355 0.24 4.70 21.19
C GLU A 355 0.01 5.76 22.28
N GLU A 356 1.02 6.05 23.08
CA GLU A 356 0.95 7.01 24.17
C GLU A 356 1.27 8.44 23.70
N LEU A 357 0.60 9.41 24.31
CA LEU A 357 0.91 10.82 24.16
C LEU A 357 1.88 11.26 25.27
N PRO A 358 2.83 12.18 25.00
CA PRO A 358 3.73 12.63 26.02
C PRO A 358 2.99 13.45 27.10
N PRO A 359 3.41 13.39 28.37
CA PRO A 359 2.81 14.21 29.41
C PRO A 359 2.82 15.70 29.03
N GLY A 360 1.69 16.37 29.25
CA GLY A 360 1.55 17.80 28.98
C GLY A 360 1.55 18.18 27.49
N TRP A 361 1.27 17.26 26.59
CA TRP A 361 1.25 17.53 25.13
C TRP A 361 0.22 18.60 24.73
N ASP A 362 -0.80 18.80 25.56
CA ASP A 362 -1.93 19.74 25.37
C ASP A 362 -1.92 20.91 26.38
N ASP A 363 -0.86 21.09 27.18
CA ASP A 363 -0.78 22.15 28.18
C ASP A 363 -0.74 23.57 27.57
N ASP A 364 -0.15 23.71 26.38
CA ASP A 364 0.04 25.00 25.70
C ASP A 364 -1.10 25.33 24.71
N LEU A 365 -2.20 24.56 24.73
CA LEU A 365 -3.33 24.82 23.82
C LEU A 365 -3.89 26.23 24.03
N THR A 366 -3.92 27.00 22.94
CA THR A 366 -4.51 28.34 22.93
C THR A 366 -5.98 28.29 23.29
N SER A 367 -6.41 29.21 24.15
CA SER A 367 -7.81 29.45 24.49
C SER A 367 -8.19 30.89 24.16
N TRP A 368 -9.44 31.11 23.77
CA TRP A 368 -9.94 32.43 23.38
C TRP A 368 -10.96 32.91 24.41
N GLU A 369 -10.69 34.07 25.02
CA GLU A 369 -11.56 34.68 26.00
C GLU A 369 -12.89 35.16 25.37
N PRO A 370 -14.02 35.06 26.07
CA PRO A 370 -15.29 35.59 25.62
C PRO A 370 -15.20 37.11 25.32
N GLY A 371 -15.68 37.52 24.15
CA GLY A 371 -15.63 38.91 23.70
C GLY A 371 -14.32 39.33 23.04
N SER A 372 -13.35 38.41 22.88
CA SER A 372 -12.17 38.67 22.06
C SER A 372 -12.52 38.86 20.57
N LYS A 373 -11.52 39.31 19.77
CA LYS A 373 -11.71 39.43 18.31
C LYS A 373 -12.13 38.08 17.72
N PRO A 374 -13.16 38.04 16.85
CA PRO A 374 -13.60 36.82 16.19
C PRO A 374 -12.45 36.13 15.43
N VAL A 375 -12.35 34.84 15.58
CA VAL A 375 -11.36 33.98 14.92
C VAL A 375 -12.08 32.94 14.07
N ALA A 376 -11.70 32.81 12.81
CA ALA A 376 -12.22 31.73 11.96
C ALA A 376 -11.71 30.37 12.46
N THR A 377 -12.56 29.34 12.42
CA THR A 377 -12.19 27.98 12.90
C THR A 377 -10.95 27.42 12.19
N ARG A 378 -10.73 27.72 10.90
CA ARG A 378 -9.51 27.35 10.18
C ARG A 378 -8.25 28.02 10.73
N ALA A 379 -8.36 29.28 11.18
CA ALA A 379 -7.23 30.00 11.80
C ALA A 379 -6.97 29.48 13.22
N ALA A 380 -8.03 29.17 13.98
CA ALA A 380 -7.92 28.50 15.28
C ALA A 380 -7.26 27.10 15.11
N PHE A 381 -7.63 26.36 14.06
CA PHE A 381 -6.98 25.09 13.75
C PHE A 381 -5.47 25.25 13.51
N GLY A 382 -5.04 26.20 12.66
CA GLY A 382 -3.62 26.47 12.41
C GLY A 382 -2.84 26.83 13.68
N GLN A 383 -3.46 27.61 14.58
CA GLN A 383 -2.86 27.92 15.89
C GLN A 383 -2.69 26.65 16.73
N VAL A 384 -3.76 25.86 16.87
CA VAL A 384 -3.75 24.62 17.66
C VAL A 384 -2.75 23.59 17.08
N LEU A 385 -2.66 23.48 15.74
CA LEU A 385 -1.66 22.64 15.10
C LEU A 385 -0.24 23.03 15.55
N ASN A 386 0.05 24.32 15.57
CA ASN A 386 1.36 24.84 15.96
C ASN A 386 1.60 24.84 17.47
N ASP A 387 0.55 24.83 18.31
CA ASP A 387 0.67 24.63 19.74
C ASP A 387 1.11 23.19 20.08
N VAL A 388 0.60 22.17 19.38
CA VAL A 388 0.86 20.76 19.70
C VAL A 388 2.05 20.17 18.93
N ALA A 389 2.34 20.63 17.73
CA ALA A 389 3.36 20.07 16.86
C ALA A 389 4.78 19.98 17.48
N PRO A 390 5.24 20.94 18.31
CA PRO A 390 6.56 20.84 18.94
C PRO A 390 6.69 19.65 19.90
N ARG A 391 5.59 19.19 20.48
CA ARG A 391 5.57 18.06 21.45
C ARG A 391 5.27 16.72 20.78
N LEU A 392 4.76 16.73 19.55
CA LEU A 392 4.32 15.53 18.80
C LEU A 392 5.12 15.38 17.49
N PRO A 393 6.39 14.96 17.54
CA PRO A 393 7.21 14.81 16.34
C PRO A 393 6.62 13.80 15.36
N GLU A 394 5.78 12.88 15.81
CA GLU A 394 5.04 11.92 14.99
C GLU A 394 3.90 12.53 14.17
N LEU A 395 3.48 13.77 14.47
CA LEU A 395 2.42 14.46 13.75
C LEU A 395 3.00 15.20 12.54
N TRP A 396 2.59 14.84 11.34
CA TRP A 396 3.04 15.45 10.09
C TRP A 396 1.93 15.45 9.05
N GLY A 397 2.01 16.33 8.07
CA GLY A 397 0.92 16.44 7.10
C GLY A 397 0.99 17.73 6.29
N GLY A 398 -0.09 18.02 5.58
CA GLY A 398 -0.15 19.18 4.71
C GLY A 398 -1.46 19.28 3.96
N SER A 399 -1.42 19.72 2.69
CA SER A 399 -2.61 20.04 1.93
C SER A 399 -2.48 19.67 0.45
N ALA A 400 -3.62 19.50 -0.20
CA ALA A 400 -3.74 19.42 -1.65
C ALA A 400 -3.70 20.83 -2.26
N ASP A 401 -2.51 21.45 -2.24
CA ASP A 401 -2.21 22.80 -2.77
C ASP A 401 -2.99 23.96 -2.10
N LEU A 402 -3.53 23.75 -0.93
CA LEU A 402 -4.35 24.73 -0.22
C LEU A 402 -3.81 25.08 1.18
N ALA A 403 -2.51 24.90 1.43
CA ALA A 403 -1.92 25.06 2.75
C ALA A 403 -2.21 26.42 3.40
N GLY A 404 -2.07 27.52 2.65
CA GLY A 404 -2.38 28.86 3.16
C GLY A 404 -3.87 29.08 3.46
N SER A 405 -4.77 28.47 2.70
CA SER A 405 -6.22 28.57 2.93
C SER A 405 -6.71 27.65 4.06
N ASN A 406 -6.10 26.47 4.18
CA ASN A 406 -6.46 25.48 5.19
C ASN A 406 -5.71 25.66 6.52
N ASN A 407 -4.65 26.49 6.54
CA ASN A 407 -3.73 26.67 7.68
C ASN A 407 -3.10 25.34 8.16
N THR A 408 -2.64 24.52 7.22
CA THR A 408 -2.10 23.17 7.48
C THR A 408 -0.57 23.14 7.55
N THR A 409 0.09 24.27 7.56
CA THR A 409 1.55 24.37 7.68
C THR A 409 1.97 24.26 9.15
N ILE A 410 2.91 23.38 9.43
CA ILE A 410 3.64 23.38 10.71
C ILE A 410 4.79 24.34 10.54
N ASP A 411 4.86 25.34 11.43
CA ASP A 411 5.88 26.39 11.37
C ASP A 411 7.26 25.86 11.78
N ASP A 412 8.31 26.50 11.29
CA ASP A 412 9.72 26.26 11.63
C ASP A 412 10.23 24.82 11.37
N VAL A 413 9.54 24.06 10.49
CA VAL A 413 9.98 22.73 10.07
C VAL A 413 10.12 22.63 8.56
N ALA A 414 10.98 21.74 8.09
CA ALA A 414 11.20 21.51 6.67
C ALA A 414 10.01 20.81 5.98
N SER A 415 9.84 21.06 4.71
CA SER A 415 8.97 20.29 3.82
C SER A 415 9.58 18.93 3.54
N PHE A 416 8.74 17.89 3.49
CA PHE A 416 9.16 16.53 3.17
C PHE A 416 9.52 16.41 1.69
N GLY A 417 10.76 16.05 1.40
CA GLY A 417 11.21 15.82 0.03
C GLY A 417 12.71 16.04 -0.15
N PRO A 418 13.23 15.75 -1.33
CA PRO A 418 14.65 15.98 -1.61
C PRO A 418 14.96 17.48 -1.55
N PRO A 419 16.17 17.87 -1.11
CA PRO A 419 16.56 19.28 -1.05
C PRO A 419 16.41 20.05 -2.37
N SER A 420 16.45 19.35 -3.50
CA SER A 420 16.31 19.92 -4.85
C SER A 420 14.95 20.55 -5.13
N ILE A 421 13.90 20.18 -4.39
CA ILE A 421 12.56 20.80 -4.53
C ILE A 421 12.37 22.05 -3.68
N SER A 422 13.38 22.49 -2.94
CA SER A 422 13.31 23.70 -2.12
C SER A 422 12.95 24.92 -2.98
N THR A 423 12.11 25.78 -2.42
CA THR A 423 11.68 27.05 -3.01
C THR A 423 12.12 28.24 -2.14
N LYS A 424 11.76 29.45 -2.52
CA LYS A 424 11.98 30.63 -1.67
C LYS A 424 11.15 30.60 -0.38
N GLN A 425 10.03 29.92 -0.41
CA GLN A 425 9.06 29.86 0.70
C GLN A 425 9.25 28.62 1.58
N PHE A 426 9.64 27.50 0.98
CA PHE A 426 9.72 26.20 1.66
C PHE A 426 11.12 25.60 1.47
N THR A 427 11.78 25.32 2.58
CA THR A 427 13.01 24.51 2.57
C THR A 427 12.62 23.05 2.67
N ALA A 428 13.10 22.21 1.76
CA ALA A 428 12.84 20.77 1.76
C ALA A 428 14.00 20.01 2.39
N ASP A 429 13.63 18.99 3.14
CA ASP A 429 14.52 17.98 3.72
C ASP A 429 13.89 16.59 3.55
N ARG A 430 14.72 15.55 3.35
CA ARG A 430 14.24 14.18 3.14
C ARG A 430 13.34 13.68 4.25
N TYR A 431 13.51 14.20 5.45
CA TYR A 431 12.81 13.86 6.69
C TYR A 431 11.89 14.98 7.19
N GLY A 432 11.55 15.92 6.31
CA GLY A 432 10.66 17.04 6.63
C GLY A 432 9.26 16.62 7.05
N ARG A 433 8.50 17.54 7.67
CA ARG A 433 7.18 17.26 8.27
C ARG A 433 6.01 17.87 7.51
N VAL A 434 6.25 18.84 6.62
CA VAL A 434 5.19 19.45 5.83
C VAL A 434 5.06 18.72 4.50
N LEU A 435 3.88 18.17 4.23
CA LEU A 435 3.56 17.45 3.00
C LEU A 435 2.90 18.37 1.97
N HIS A 436 3.43 18.37 0.75
CA HIS A 436 2.83 19.05 -0.38
C HIS A 436 2.29 18.03 -1.38
N PHE A 437 0.99 17.78 -1.33
CA PHE A 437 0.37 16.79 -2.22
C PHE A 437 0.12 17.33 -3.64
N GLY A 438 0.11 18.69 -3.81
CA GLY A 438 -0.39 19.32 -5.01
C GLY A 438 -1.89 19.13 -5.17
N VAL A 439 -2.46 19.46 -6.32
CA VAL A 439 -3.91 19.31 -6.60
C VAL A 439 -4.20 17.82 -6.86
N ARG A 440 -4.20 17.02 -5.78
CA ARG A 440 -4.32 15.54 -5.80
C ARG A 440 -5.05 15.04 -4.56
N GLU A 441 -6.31 15.39 -4.39
CA GLU A 441 -7.10 15.05 -3.19
C GLU A 441 -7.27 13.54 -3.03
N HIS A 442 -7.49 12.82 -4.12
CA HIS A 442 -7.71 11.38 -4.09
C HIS A 442 -6.44 10.63 -3.64
N ALA A 443 -5.31 10.93 -4.27
CA ALA A 443 -4.03 10.36 -3.84
C ALA A 443 -3.65 10.78 -2.43
N MET A 444 -3.88 12.04 -2.03
CA MET A 444 -3.64 12.51 -0.66
C MET A 444 -4.32 11.59 0.35
N ALA A 445 -5.61 11.32 0.19
CA ALA A 445 -6.35 10.49 1.13
C ALA A 445 -5.81 9.05 1.20
N SER A 446 -5.43 8.47 0.07
CA SER A 446 -4.89 7.11 0.03
C SER A 446 -3.44 7.04 0.55
N ILE A 447 -2.62 8.05 0.27
CA ILE A 447 -1.27 8.19 0.83
C ILE A 447 -1.33 8.30 2.35
N LEU A 448 -2.26 9.09 2.91
CA LEU A 448 -2.48 9.17 4.36
C LEU A 448 -2.84 7.80 4.95
N SER A 449 -3.67 7.01 4.25
CA SER A 449 -3.97 5.64 4.66
C SER A 449 -2.71 4.78 4.71
N GLY A 450 -1.86 4.87 3.67
CA GLY A 450 -0.58 4.16 3.63
C GLY A 450 0.36 4.54 4.77
N ILE A 451 0.44 5.84 5.10
CA ILE A 451 1.26 6.32 6.23
C ILE A 451 0.78 5.70 7.55
N VAL A 452 -0.52 5.74 7.81
CA VAL A 452 -1.09 5.20 9.07
C VAL A 452 -0.97 3.68 9.15
N LEU A 453 -1.09 2.98 8.02
CA LEU A 453 -0.93 1.52 7.97
C LEU A 453 0.51 1.06 8.16
N HIS A 454 1.48 1.88 7.77
CA HIS A 454 2.90 1.54 7.84
C HIS A 454 3.43 1.51 9.27
N GLY A 455 3.20 2.57 10.04
CA GLY A 455 3.88 2.71 11.31
C GLY A 455 3.18 3.62 12.33
N PRO A 456 3.91 3.99 13.38
CA PRO A 456 3.33 4.65 14.54
C PRO A 456 3.15 6.17 14.35
N THR A 457 3.36 6.72 13.16
CA THR A 457 3.21 8.15 12.90
C THR A 457 1.77 8.54 12.61
N ARG A 458 1.44 9.82 12.80
CA ARG A 458 0.10 10.38 12.65
C ARG A 458 0.09 11.37 11.50
N ALA A 459 -0.70 11.09 10.46
CA ALA A 459 -0.74 11.93 9.29
C ALA A 459 -2.08 12.67 9.16
N PHE A 460 -2.01 13.91 8.67
CA PHE A 460 -3.19 14.69 8.31
C PHE A 460 -3.08 15.30 6.91
N GLY A 461 -4.23 15.50 6.27
CA GLY A 461 -4.31 16.14 4.97
C GLY A 461 -5.51 17.07 4.83
N GLY A 462 -5.27 18.23 4.23
CA GLY A 462 -6.26 19.29 4.13
C GLY A 462 -6.69 19.59 2.70
N THR A 463 -7.99 19.93 2.55
CA THR A 463 -8.58 20.50 1.33
C THR A 463 -9.87 21.23 1.68
N PHE A 464 -10.58 21.80 0.70
CA PHE A 464 -11.92 22.33 0.91
C PHE A 464 -12.96 21.22 1.03
N LEU A 465 -14.03 21.44 1.78
CA LEU A 465 -15.04 20.41 2.01
C LEU A 465 -15.70 19.92 0.70
N CYS A 466 -15.95 20.79 -0.27
CA CYS A 466 -16.44 20.37 -1.58
C CYS A 466 -15.54 19.33 -2.26
N PHE A 467 -14.23 19.44 -2.07
CA PHE A 467 -13.26 18.54 -2.70
C PHE A 467 -13.07 17.22 -1.94
N SER A 468 -13.81 17.04 -0.82
CA SER A 468 -13.97 15.70 -0.24
C SER A 468 -14.60 14.70 -1.22
N ASP A 469 -15.34 15.19 -2.22
CA ASP A 469 -15.91 14.34 -3.28
C ASP A 469 -14.84 13.65 -4.12
N TYR A 470 -13.73 14.34 -4.43
CA TYR A 470 -12.59 13.72 -5.13
C TYR A 470 -11.94 12.59 -4.33
N MET A 471 -11.88 12.70 -3.01
CA MET A 471 -11.21 11.74 -2.14
C MET A 471 -12.14 10.70 -1.51
N ARG A 472 -13.43 10.72 -1.85
CA ARG A 472 -14.47 9.93 -1.18
C ARG A 472 -14.17 8.43 -1.16
N ALA A 473 -13.66 7.85 -2.24
CA ALA A 473 -13.35 6.43 -2.32
C ALA A 473 -12.28 6.04 -1.29
N ALA A 474 -11.20 6.81 -1.18
CA ALA A 474 -10.12 6.59 -0.23
C ALA A 474 -10.58 6.81 1.23
N VAL A 475 -11.35 7.86 1.50
CA VAL A 475 -11.95 8.12 2.83
C VAL A 475 -12.83 6.96 3.28
N ARG A 476 -13.68 6.45 2.37
CA ARG A 476 -14.52 5.29 2.67
C ARG A 476 -13.69 4.03 2.96
N LEU A 477 -12.61 3.82 2.20
CA LEU A 477 -11.74 2.67 2.40
C LEU A 477 -10.99 2.76 3.74
N ALA A 478 -10.49 3.94 4.11
CA ALA A 478 -9.87 4.18 5.42
C ALA A 478 -10.85 3.88 6.57
N ALA A 479 -12.10 4.35 6.46
CA ALA A 479 -13.15 4.06 7.43
C ALA A 479 -13.52 2.58 7.48
N LEU A 480 -13.51 1.87 6.34
CA LEU A 480 -13.74 0.43 6.28
C LEU A 480 -12.64 -0.34 7.04
N MET A 481 -11.38 0.04 6.85
CA MET A 481 -10.23 -0.53 7.55
C MET A 481 -10.15 -0.13 9.02
N ASP A 482 -10.95 0.86 9.46
CA ASP A 482 -10.95 1.38 10.83
C ASP A 482 -9.57 1.92 11.24
N ILE A 483 -8.99 2.76 10.39
CA ILE A 483 -7.66 3.38 10.58
C ILE A 483 -7.78 4.88 10.85
N ASP A 484 -6.85 5.43 11.62
CA ASP A 484 -6.89 6.79 12.17
C ASP A 484 -6.29 7.83 11.23
N THR A 485 -6.80 7.95 10.00
CA THR A 485 -6.46 9.04 9.09
C THR A 485 -7.19 10.33 9.50
N ILE A 486 -6.50 11.46 9.43
CA ILE A 486 -7.07 12.77 9.80
C ILE A 486 -7.24 13.62 8.55
N TYR A 487 -8.47 14.04 8.28
CA TYR A 487 -8.82 14.91 7.17
C TYR A 487 -9.26 16.27 7.67
N ILE A 488 -8.74 17.34 7.08
CA ILE A 488 -9.07 18.74 7.40
C ILE A 488 -9.85 19.32 6.24
N TRP A 489 -11.14 19.55 6.46
CA TRP A 489 -12.03 20.11 5.45
C TRP A 489 -12.48 21.51 5.85
N THR A 490 -11.88 22.51 5.22
CA THR A 490 -12.24 23.91 5.44
C THR A 490 -13.25 24.43 4.42
N HIS A 491 -13.68 25.69 4.52
CA HIS A 491 -14.64 26.30 3.59
C HIS A 491 -15.93 25.48 3.51
N ASP A 492 -16.48 25.16 4.69
CA ASP A 492 -17.50 24.14 4.90
C ASP A 492 -18.94 24.66 4.88
N SER A 493 -19.17 25.82 4.26
CA SER A 493 -20.51 26.40 4.26
C SER A 493 -20.83 27.15 2.96
N VAL A 494 -22.11 27.24 2.66
CA VAL A 494 -22.68 28.11 1.60
C VAL A 494 -22.30 29.58 1.79
N GLY A 495 -21.93 29.99 3.00
CA GLY A 495 -21.46 31.34 3.33
C GLY A 495 -20.08 31.69 2.82
N LEU A 496 -19.36 30.77 2.13
CA LEU A 496 -18.08 31.05 1.50
C LEU A 496 -18.12 32.27 0.58
N GLY A 497 -19.18 32.40 -0.23
CA GLY A 497 -19.52 33.63 -0.97
C GLY A 497 -18.79 33.73 -2.30
N GLU A 498 -17.61 34.35 -2.33
CA GLU A 498 -16.93 34.80 -3.53
C GLU A 498 -16.51 33.70 -4.51
N ASP A 499 -16.18 32.51 -4.04
CA ASP A 499 -15.81 31.37 -4.90
C ASP A 499 -17.01 30.73 -5.60
N GLY A 500 -18.22 31.02 -5.16
CA GLY A 500 -19.46 30.61 -5.80
C GLY A 500 -19.84 29.15 -5.63
N PRO A 501 -20.86 28.66 -6.36
CA PRO A 501 -21.52 27.38 -6.12
C PRO A 501 -20.64 26.15 -6.21
N THR A 502 -19.57 26.18 -6.99
CA THR A 502 -18.63 25.07 -7.14
C THR A 502 -17.83 24.78 -5.87
N HIS A 503 -17.76 25.73 -4.95
CA HIS A 503 -17.01 25.67 -3.70
C HIS A 503 -17.92 25.71 -2.46
N GLN A 504 -19.21 25.82 -2.63
CA GLN A 504 -20.22 25.97 -1.56
C GLN A 504 -20.86 24.61 -1.26
N PRO A 505 -20.46 23.90 -0.20
CA PRO A 505 -20.97 22.56 0.12
C PRO A 505 -22.42 22.62 0.64
N ILE A 506 -23.26 21.69 0.20
CA ILE A 506 -24.65 21.51 0.65
C ILE A 506 -24.82 20.11 1.24
N GLU A 507 -24.67 19.05 0.42
CA GLU A 507 -24.93 17.65 0.79
C GLU A 507 -23.76 16.95 1.46
N HIS A 508 -22.55 17.49 1.37
CA HIS A 508 -21.28 16.85 1.76
C HIS A 508 -21.28 16.34 3.20
N LEU A 509 -21.75 17.13 4.17
CA LEU A 509 -21.78 16.71 5.58
C LEU A 509 -22.71 15.52 5.80
N ALA A 510 -23.88 15.51 5.17
CA ALA A 510 -24.81 14.39 5.25
C ALA A 510 -24.22 13.14 4.59
N ALA A 511 -23.59 13.31 3.42
CA ALA A 511 -22.94 12.24 2.68
C ALA A 511 -21.74 11.63 3.42
N LEU A 512 -20.91 12.45 4.05
CA LEU A 512 -19.77 11.98 4.86
C LEU A 512 -20.25 11.27 6.14
N ARG A 513 -21.26 11.81 6.83
CA ARG A 513 -21.85 11.17 8.02
C ARG A 513 -22.54 9.84 7.74
N ALA A 514 -22.91 9.57 6.48
CA ALA A 514 -23.44 8.28 6.06
C ALA A 514 -22.37 7.18 5.92
N ILE A 515 -21.07 7.51 5.91
CA ILE A 515 -19.99 6.54 5.84
C ILE A 515 -19.83 5.89 7.23
N PRO A 516 -20.02 4.56 7.37
CA PRO A 516 -19.83 3.87 8.64
C PRO A 516 -18.39 4.07 9.17
N LYS A 517 -18.25 4.25 10.49
CA LYS A 517 -16.98 4.46 11.21
C LYS A 517 -16.25 5.78 10.93
N LEU A 518 -16.67 6.59 9.96
CA LEU A 518 -16.13 7.94 9.77
C LEU A 518 -16.70 8.89 10.83
N SER A 519 -15.83 9.45 11.67
CA SER A 519 -16.22 10.51 12.63
C SER A 519 -16.11 11.88 11.95
N VAL A 520 -17.23 12.59 11.86
CA VAL A 520 -17.28 13.94 11.27
C VAL A 520 -17.54 14.97 12.37
N VAL A 521 -16.54 15.80 12.65
CA VAL A 521 -16.56 16.85 13.69
C VAL A 521 -16.59 18.21 13.00
N ARG A 522 -17.50 19.08 13.44
CA ARG A 522 -17.67 20.44 12.91
C ARG A 522 -17.76 21.43 14.06
N PRO A 523 -16.62 21.98 14.52
CA PRO A 523 -16.60 22.95 15.61
C PRO A 523 -17.24 24.28 15.19
N GLY A 524 -17.98 24.91 16.11
CA GLY A 524 -18.68 26.15 15.86
C GLY A 524 -17.86 27.41 16.16
N ASP A 525 -16.77 27.28 16.95
CA ASP A 525 -15.89 28.40 17.31
C ASP A 525 -14.45 27.94 17.54
N ALA A 526 -13.59 28.88 17.92
CA ALA A 526 -12.15 28.62 18.12
C ALA A 526 -11.87 27.68 19.29
N ASN A 527 -12.58 27.82 20.43
CA ASN A 527 -12.39 26.94 21.57
C ASN A 527 -12.91 25.53 21.30
N GLU A 528 -14.04 25.39 20.63
CA GLU A 528 -14.52 24.08 20.17
C GLU A 528 -13.50 23.43 19.20
N THR A 529 -12.84 24.21 18.36
CA THR A 529 -11.78 23.71 17.46
C THR A 529 -10.62 23.15 18.27
N ALA A 530 -10.13 23.84 19.31
CA ALA A 530 -9.06 23.34 20.17
C ALA A 530 -9.45 22.04 20.87
N HIS A 531 -10.66 21.99 21.45
CA HIS A 531 -11.15 20.79 22.12
C HIS A 531 -11.41 19.62 21.14
N ALA A 532 -11.86 19.91 19.92
CA ALA A 532 -12.04 18.90 18.87
C ALA A 532 -10.68 18.25 18.51
N TRP A 533 -9.64 19.07 18.29
CA TRP A 533 -8.29 18.60 17.99
C TRP A 533 -7.69 17.79 19.14
N ARG A 534 -7.79 18.29 20.35
CA ARG A 534 -7.40 17.55 21.54
C ARG A 534 -8.05 16.17 21.60
N THR A 535 -9.35 16.10 21.31
CA THR A 535 -10.11 14.84 21.31
C THR A 535 -9.67 13.91 20.17
N ILE A 536 -9.47 14.43 18.96
CA ILE A 536 -9.04 13.65 17.78
C ILE A 536 -7.67 13.03 18.05
N ILE A 537 -6.69 13.82 18.49
CA ILE A 537 -5.33 13.33 18.78
C ILE A 537 -5.36 12.31 19.93
N ALA A 538 -6.10 12.58 21.01
CA ALA A 538 -6.19 11.65 22.13
C ALA A 538 -6.93 10.34 21.78
N ARG A 539 -7.89 10.38 20.84
CA ARG A 539 -8.60 9.18 20.37
C ARG A 539 -7.70 8.32 19.48
N ALA A 540 -6.99 8.94 18.55
CA ALA A 540 -6.04 8.24 17.69
C ALA A 540 -4.91 7.53 18.50
N ALA A 541 -4.67 7.95 19.73
CA ALA A 541 -3.76 7.28 20.67
C ALA A 541 -4.38 6.09 21.43
N ARG A 542 -5.66 5.84 21.29
CA ARG A 542 -6.40 4.81 22.08
C ARG A 542 -7.06 3.75 21.21
N CYS A 543 -6.79 3.72 19.91
CA CYS A 543 -7.42 2.73 19.05
C CYS A 543 -6.78 1.34 19.30
N PRO A 544 -7.55 0.35 19.81
CA PRO A 544 -6.99 -0.96 20.18
C PRO A 544 -6.51 -1.79 18.98
N ALA A 545 -6.40 -1.16 17.85
CA ALA A 545 -6.11 -1.77 16.57
C ALA A 545 -4.65 -2.18 16.37
N ARG A 546 -3.74 -1.78 17.25
CA ARG A 546 -2.30 -2.09 17.20
C ARG A 546 -1.82 -3.03 18.30
N SER A 547 -2.70 -3.61 19.11
CA SER A 547 -2.36 -4.52 20.21
C SER A 547 -1.81 -5.89 19.76
N GLY A 548 -1.17 -5.96 18.59
CA GLY A 548 -0.40 -7.10 18.12
C GLY A 548 1.12 -6.93 18.24
N TRP A 549 1.58 -5.84 18.85
CA TRP A 549 3.00 -5.58 19.09
C TRP A 549 3.36 -5.98 20.54
N SER A 550 3.41 -7.27 20.84
CA SER A 550 3.91 -7.76 22.13
C SER A 550 5.12 -8.66 21.95
#